data_272a1d341e0ba370cfdef36604b71899
#
_entry.id   272a1d341e0ba370cfdef36604b71899
#
_cell.length_a   1.000
_cell.length_b   1.000
_cell.length_c   1.000
_cell.angle_alpha   90.00
_cell.angle_beta   90.00
_cell.angle_gamma   90.00
#
_symmetry.space_group_name_H-M   'P 1'
#
loop_
_entity.id
_entity.type
_entity.pdbx_description
1 polymer ?
#
loop_
_entity_poly.entity_id
_entity_poly.type
_entity_poly.pdbx_seq_one_letter_code
_entity_poly.pdbx_strand_id
1 'polypeptide(L)'
;MKQGDKVKDFLPIPPPPPPPLPLSPSPIACLWMGNALDQVQGDRHAHIFLLYVVPEHRRRGVGTALMQYAENWAKQRGDRQIGLQVFQSNQAALNLYNQLGYQTQSLWMVKSLNRE
;
A
#
# COMPACT_ATOMS: atom_id res chain seq x y z
N MET A 1 33.08 -40.02 2.79
CA MET A 1 32.60 -40.08 2.63
C MET A 1 32.32 -40.55 1.75
N LYS A 2 32.25 -40.91 1.49
CA LYS A 2 31.97 -41.27 0.68
C LYS A 2 30.78 -41.72 0.63
N GLN A 3 30.20 -41.82 1.19
CA GLN A 3 29.07 -42.06 1.21
C GLN A 3 28.36 -41.57 0.19
N GLY A 4 28.74 -40.63 -0.18
CA GLY A 4 28.06 -40.11 -1.21
C GLY A 4 27.71 -41.09 -2.27
N ASP A 5 28.56 -41.83 -2.60
CA ASP A 5 28.33 -42.78 -3.60
C ASP A 5 27.18 -43.63 -3.36
N LYS A 6 27.21 -44.26 -2.29
CA LYS A 6 26.21 -45.15 -2.06
C LYS A 6 24.95 -44.50 -2.05
N VAL A 7 24.89 -43.45 -1.52
CA VAL A 7 23.72 -42.75 -1.44
C VAL A 7 23.16 -42.53 -2.78
N LYS A 8 23.96 -42.14 -3.66
CA LYS A 8 23.62 -41.98 -4.94
C LYS A 8 22.85 -43.02 -5.52
N ASP A 9 23.32 -44.22 -5.36
CA ASP A 9 22.70 -45.31 -5.98
C ASP A 9 21.28 -45.42 -5.53
N PHE A 10 21.00 -44.98 -4.43
CA PHE A 10 19.71 -45.15 -3.97
C PHE A 10 18.91 -43.91 -3.91
N LEU A 11 19.49 -42.98 -4.43
CA LEU A 11 18.86 -41.80 -4.41
C LEU A 11 17.65 -41.91 -5.08
N PRO A 12 16.67 -41.77 -4.46
CA PRO A 12 15.44 -41.83 -5.07
C PRO A 12 15.31 -40.58 -5.84
N ILE A 13 14.44 -40.57 -6.67
CA ILE A 13 14.16 -39.46 -7.42
C ILE A 13 13.84 -38.43 -6.44
N PRO A 14 14.36 -37.29 -6.58
CA PRO A 14 14.03 -36.23 -5.68
C PRO A 14 12.55 -36.00 -5.72
N PRO A 15 11.99 -35.66 -4.62
CA PRO A 15 10.59 -35.42 -4.61
C PRO A 15 10.28 -34.31 -5.58
N PRO A 16 9.13 -34.30 -6.15
CA PRO A 16 8.80 -33.26 -7.06
C PRO A 16 8.88 -31.97 -6.29
N PRO A 17 9.20 -30.93 -6.93
CA PRO A 17 9.23 -29.65 -6.26
C PRO A 17 7.87 -29.42 -5.70
N PRO A 18 7.79 -28.78 -4.59
CA PRO A 18 6.48 -28.48 -4.04
C PRO A 18 5.72 -27.73 -5.09
N PRO A 19 4.45 -27.90 -5.11
CA PRO A 19 3.67 -27.19 -6.07
C PRO A 19 3.96 -25.75 -5.83
N PRO A 20 4.02 -25.00 -6.86
CA PRO A 20 4.33 -23.63 -6.72
C PRO A 20 3.26 -23.15 -5.80
N LEU A 21 3.68 -22.63 -4.79
CA LEU A 21 2.87 -22.17 -3.87
C LEU A 21 2.09 -21.18 -4.50
N PRO A 22 0.93 -21.19 -4.34
CA PRO A 22 0.14 -20.11 -4.74
C PRO A 22 0.59 -19.05 -3.89
N LEU A 23 1.38 -18.98 -3.79
CA LEU A 23 2.12 -18.47 -3.07
C LEU A 23 2.48 -17.28 -3.20
N SER A 24 2.75 -16.99 -4.06
CA SER A 24 2.70 -15.70 -4.38
C SER A 24 1.31 -15.45 -4.53
N PRO A 25 0.63 -15.28 -3.48
CA PRO A 25 -0.61 -14.72 -3.66
C PRO A 25 -0.30 -13.44 -4.33
N SER A 26 -0.91 -13.17 -5.39
CA SER A 26 -0.80 -11.90 -6.01
C SER A 26 -1.09 -10.89 -4.94
N PRO A 27 -0.35 -9.84 -4.88
CA PRO A 27 -0.65 -8.81 -3.91
C PRO A 27 -2.08 -8.33 -4.11
N ILE A 28 -2.80 -8.15 -3.04
CA ILE A 28 -4.18 -7.68 -3.13
C ILE A 28 -4.27 -6.19 -2.90
N ALA A 29 -3.26 -5.58 -2.37
CA ALA A 29 -3.30 -4.15 -2.07
C ALA A 29 -1.89 -3.59 -1.95
N CYS A 30 -1.80 -2.29 -2.09
CA CYS A 30 -0.53 -1.60 -1.96
C CYS A 30 -0.74 -0.29 -1.20
N LEU A 31 0.15 -0.03 -0.28
CA LEU A 31 0.18 1.22 0.45
C LEU A 31 1.58 1.80 0.35
N TRP A 32 1.68 3.02 -0.15
CA TRP A 32 2.97 3.70 -0.26
C TRP A 32 2.89 4.95 0.59
N MET A 33 3.73 5.04 1.60
CA MET A 33 3.76 6.16 2.52
C MET A 33 5.13 6.79 2.54
N GLY A 34 5.15 8.03 2.92
CA GLY A 34 6.41 8.73 3.09
C GLY A 34 6.19 10.00 3.89
N ASN A 35 7.01 10.99 3.62
CA ASN A 35 6.96 12.23 4.36
C ASN A 35 6.63 13.39 3.44
N ALA A 36 5.98 14.39 3.99
CA ALA A 36 5.76 15.64 3.32
C ALA A 36 5.93 16.75 4.34
N LEU A 37 6.05 17.97 3.87
CA LEU A 37 6.15 19.11 4.76
C LEU A 37 4.87 19.88 4.70
N ASP A 38 4.42 20.33 5.86
CA ASP A 38 3.27 21.19 5.94
C ASP A 38 3.68 22.54 5.39
N GLN A 39 2.97 23.03 4.41
CA GLN A 39 3.34 24.27 3.75
C GLN A 39 3.11 25.49 4.63
N VAL A 40 2.28 25.37 5.63
CA VAL A 40 1.99 26.49 6.51
C VAL A 40 2.99 26.58 7.65
N GLN A 41 3.27 25.48 8.30
CA GLN A 41 4.12 25.47 9.47
C GLN A 41 5.47 24.80 9.25
N GLY A 42 5.64 24.13 8.13
CA GLY A 42 6.93 23.49 7.83
C GLY A 42 7.19 22.20 8.56
N ASP A 43 6.22 21.69 9.29
CA ASP A 43 6.41 20.44 10.01
C ASP A 43 6.35 19.25 9.09
N ARG A 44 7.18 18.26 9.36
CA ARG A 44 7.14 17.01 8.63
C ARG A 44 5.93 16.21 9.08
N HIS A 45 5.25 15.59 8.16
CA HIS A 45 4.15 14.71 8.51
C HIS A 45 4.08 13.53 7.56
N ALA A 46 3.39 12.49 7.97
CA ALA A 46 3.19 11.32 7.14
C ALA A 46 2.33 11.68 5.94
N HIS A 47 2.61 11.07 4.82
CA HIS A 47 1.87 11.31 3.59
C HIS A 47 1.65 9.99 2.88
N ILE A 48 0.41 9.77 2.43
CA ILE A 48 0.06 8.59 1.67
C ILE A 48 0.18 8.95 0.20
N PHE A 49 1.10 8.30 -0.49
CA PHE A 49 1.29 8.56 -1.92
C PHE A 49 0.44 7.63 -2.77
N LEU A 50 0.12 6.47 -2.27
CA LEU A 50 -0.68 5.53 -3.02
C LEU A 50 -1.38 4.58 -2.08
N LEU A 51 -2.65 4.39 -2.31
CA LEU A 51 -3.41 3.34 -1.67
C LEU A 51 -4.21 2.66 -2.78
N TYR A 52 -3.97 1.40 -2.98
CA TYR A 52 -4.67 0.66 -4.03
C TYR A 52 -5.07 -0.71 -3.52
N VAL A 53 -6.30 -1.10 -3.79
CA VAL A 53 -6.81 -2.42 -3.46
C VAL A 53 -7.34 -3.00 -4.76
N VAL A 54 -6.95 -4.23 -5.08
CA VAL A 54 -7.41 -4.83 -6.32
C VAL A 54 -8.94 -4.94 -6.28
N PRO A 55 -9.60 -4.81 -7.42
CA PRO A 55 -11.07 -4.73 -7.42
C PRO A 55 -11.75 -5.88 -6.73
N GLU A 56 -11.21 -7.08 -6.85
CA GLU A 56 -11.83 -8.25 -6.26
C GLU A 56 -11.85 -8.22 -4.75
N HIS A 57 -11.00 -7.41 -4.15
CA HIS A 57 -10.89 -7.35 -2.70
C HIS A 57 -11.40 -6.03 -2.14
N ARG A 58 -12.07 -5.24 -2.95
CA ARG A 58 -12.64 -3.99 -2.48
C ARG A 58 -13.90 -4.24 -1.68
N ARG A 59 -14.24 -3.25 -0.85
CA ARG A 59 -15.42 -3.32 0.01
C ARG A 59 -15.33 -4.41 1.05
N ARG A 60 -14.14 -4.80 1.41
CA ARG A 60 -13.93 -5.78 2.46
C ARG A 60 -13.13 -5.21 3.61
N GLY A 61 -12.99 -3.91 3.63
CA GLY A 61 -12.26 -3.26 4.72
C GLY A 61 -10.75 -3.24 4.58
N VAL A 62 -10.20 -3.66 3.44
CA VAL A 62 -8.75 -3.69 3.25
C VAL A 62 -8.18 -2.28 3.25
N GLY A 63 -8.83 -1.36 2.53
CA GLY A 63 -8.37 0.02 2.50
C GLY A 63 -8.41 0.66 3.87
N THR A 64 -9.47 0.42 4.62
CA THR A 64 -9.59 0.94 5.97
C THR A 64 -8.49 0.40 6.86
N ALA A 65 -8.20 -0.90 6.76
CA ALA A 65 -7.15 -1.50 7.58
C ALA A 65 -5.79 -0.93 7.25
N LEU A 66 -5.51 -0.70 5.96
CA LEU A 66 -4.23 -0.12 5.57
C LEU A 66 -4.11 1.32 6.05
N MET A 67 -5.20 2.08 5.99
CA MET A 67 -5.17 3.45 6.47
C MET A 67 -4.98 3.50 7.98
N GLN A 68 -5.57 2.56 8.70
CA GLN A 68 -5.35 2.48 10.13
C GLN A 68 -3.90 2.15 10.46
N TYR A 69 -3.29 1.28 9.66
CA TYR A 69 -1.88 0.98 9.83
C TYR A 69 -1.05 2.24 9.61
N ALA A 70 -1.36 3.00 8.58
CA ALA A 70 -0.63 4.22 8.28
C ALA A 70 -0.77 5.25 9.39
N GLU A 71 -1.98 5.38 9.92
CA GLU A 71 -2.23 6.34 10.99
C GLU A 71 -1.50 5.96 12.27
N ASN A 72 -1.46 4.66 12.57
CA ASN A 72 -0.74 4.21 13.75
C ASN A 72 0.76 4.44 13.57
N TRP A 73 1.27 4.20 12.39
CA TRP A 73 2.68 4.46 12.10
C TRP A 73 2.99 5.95 12.30
N ALA A 74 2.12 6.81 11.80
CA ALA A 74 2.32 8.24 11.95
C ALA A 74 2.27 8.67 13.42
N LYS A 75 1.33 8.11 14.17
CA LYS A 75 1.22 8.43 15.59
C LYS A 75 2.43 8.00 16.36
N GLN A 76 2.96 6.82 16.05
CA GLN A 76 4.14 6.32 16.74
C GLN A 76 5.36 7.19 16.47
N ARG A 77 5.41 7.84 15.34
CA ARG A 77 6.50 8.74 15.04
C ARG A 77 6.32 10.11 15.68
N GLY A 78 5.15 10.39 16.22
CA GLY A 78 4.86 11.69 16.80
C GLY A 78 4.36 12.71 15.79
N ASP A 79 3.92 12.26 14.63
CA ASP A 79 3.40 13.18 13.62
C ASP A 79 2.08 13.75 14.11
N ARG A 80 1.83 14.99 13.80
CA ARG A 80 0.60 15.63 14.21
C ARG A 80 -0.50 15.42 13.24
N GLN A 81 -0.18 15.07 12.02
CA GLN A 81 -1.18 14.89 10.98
C GLN A 81 -0.68 13.89 9.96
N ILE A 82 -1.58 13.45 9.13
CA ILE A 82 -1.27 12.56 8.02
C ILE A 82 -2.05 13.13 6.84
N GLY A 83 -1.43 13.19 5.69
CA GLY A 83 -2.03 13.80 4.52
C GLY A 83 -2.07 12.87 3.34
N LEU A 84 -2.86 13.23 2.36
CA LEU A 84 -2.92 12.52 1.11
C LEU A 84 -3.51 13.43 0.04
N GLN A 85 -3.37 13.02 -1.20
CA GLN A 85 -4.04 13.69 -2.30
C GLN A 85 -4.96 12.70 -2.99
N VAL A 86 -6.10 13.17 -3.43
CA VAL A 86 -7.06 12.31 -4.10
C VAL A 86 -7.73 13.13 -5.19
N PHE A 87 -7.95 12.49 -6.35
CA PHE A 87 -8.63 13.18 -7.43
C PHE A 87 -10.11 13.35 -7.08
N GLN A 88 -10.66 14.49 -7.40
CA GLN A 88 -12.07 14.76 -7.13
C GLN A 88 -12.99 13.75 -7.81
N SER A 89 -12.57 13.23 -8.93
CA SER A 89 -13.39 12.25 -9.64
C SER A 89 -13.40 10.88 -8.98
N ASN A 90 -12.51 10.63 -8.04
CA ASN A 90 -12.43 9.33 -7.38
C ASN A 90 -13.37 9.33 -6.19
N GLN A 91 -14.66 9.16 -6.46
CA GLN A 91 -15.68 9.28 -5.44
C GLN A 91 -15.57 8.18 -4.38
N ALA A 92 -15.17 6.99 -4.79
CA ALA A 92 -15.05 5.89 -3.83
C ALA A 92 -13.95 6.21 -2.80
N ALA A 93 -12.84 6.75 -3.26
CA ALA A 93 -11.76 7.12 -2.35
C ALA A 93 -12.17 8.27 -1.45
N LEU A 94 -12.86 9.27 -2.02
CA LEU A 94 -13.32 10.39 -1.22
C LEU A 94 -14.27 9.93 -0.11
N ASN A 95 -15.15 9.00 -0.44
CA ASN A 95 -16.07 8.49 0.56
C ASN A 95 -15.30 7.78 1.68
N LEU A 96 -14.29 7.00 1.33
CA LEU A 96 -13.49 6.31 2.33
C LEU A 96 -12.78 7.31 3.23
N TYR A 97 -12.10 8.28 2.64
CA TYR A 97 -11.33 9.22 3.45
C TYR A 97 -12.21 10.10 4.31
N ASN A 98 -13.38 10.50 3.78
CA ASN A 98 -14.32 11.26 4.57
C ASN A 98 -14.81 10.44 5.77
N GLN A 99 -15.08 9.18 5.58
CA GLN A 99 -15.50 8.32 6.69
C GLN A 99 -14.43 8.17 7.74
N LEU A 100 -13.17 8.21 7.32
CA LEU A 100 -12.07 8.09 8.25
C LEU A 100 -11.69 9.41 8.91
N GLY A 101 -12.38 10.49 8.57
CA GLY A 101 -12.16 11.77 9.24
C GLY A 101 -11.21 12.71 8.52
N TYR A 102 -10.85 12.40 7.28
CA TYR A 102 -9.98 13.30 6.52
C TYR A 102 -10.81 14.48 6.02
N GLN A 103 -10.18 15.64 6.01
CA GLN A 103 -10.84 16.87 5.57
C GLN A 103 -10.00 17.52 4.50
N THR A 104 -10.65 18.12 3.53
CA THR A 104 -9.94 18.84 2.47
C THR A 104 -9.30 20.09 3.05
N GLN A 105 -8.00 20.23 2.86
CA GLN A 105 -7.32 21.41 3.32
C GLN A 105 -6.94 22.35 2.20
N SER A 106 -6.73 21.86 1.02
CA SER A 106 -6.32 22.69 -0.10
C SER A 106 -6.77 22.06 -1.39
N LEU A 107 -6.73 22.83 -2.44
CA LEU A 107 -7.07 22.36 -3.77
C LEU A 107 -5.86 22.55 -4.65
N TRP A 108 -5.57 21.55 -5.46
CA TRP A 108 -4.52 21.64 -6.45
C TRP A 108 -5.21 21.81 -7.79
N MET A 109 -4.93 22.89 -8.48
CA MET A 109 -5.64 23.24 -9.68
C MET A 109 -4.68 23.28 -10.86
N VAL A 110 -5.13 22.83 -12.01
CA VAL A 110 -4.31 22.86 -13.20
C VAL A 110 -5.11 23.39 -14.36
N LYS A 111 -4.40 23.96 -15.29
CA LYS A 111 -5.02 24.42 -16.52
C LYS A 111 -4.16 23.91 -17.65
N SER A 112 -4.77 23.22 -18.62
CA SER A 112 -4.02 22.78 -19.78
C SER A 112 -3.71 23.95 -20.67
N LEU A 113 -2.50 24.02 -21.16
CA LEU A 113 -2.12 25.09 -22.08
C LEU A 113 -2.08 24.63 -23.52
N ASN A 114 -2.45 23.38 -23.74
CA ASN A 114 -2.52 22.89 -25.10
C ASN A 114 -3.71 23.50 -25.79
N ARG A 115 -3.49 23.81 -27.07
CA ARG A 115 -4.54 24.39 -27.78
C ARG A 115 -5.42 23.47 -28.40
N GLU A 116 -5.14 22.33 -28.51
CA GLU A 116 -5.97 21.42 -29.11
C GLU A 116 -6.59 20.61 -28.30
#